data_ea3f1c5d6b53e6534cfe2ec4f9543954
#
_entry.id   ea3f1c5d6b53e6534cfe2ec4f9543954
#
_cell.length_a   1.000
_cell.length_b   1.000
_cell.length_c   1.000
_cell.angle_alpha   90.00
_cell.angle_beta   90.00
_cell.angle_gamma   90.00
#
_symmetry.space_group_name_H-M   'P 1'
#
loop_
_entity.id
_entity.type
_entity.pdbx_description
1 polymer ?
#
loop_
_entity_poly.entity_id
_entity_poly.type
_entity_poly.pdbx_seq_one_letter_code
_entity_poly.pdbx_strand_id
1 'polypeptide(L)'
;MILRKPAPDAVASAESGFDPRTEPWGEASGWEQRAPLKWRLSLVTGVVVAIVVTITTLATYAAVSAMLTANVDRMLGRDVTSLLETTMKLESNEQITQVIDSYKAYHPDTRVAFSPPNWAFVYGDSIPVGGEFSFSGAGSSTSVRTVGGERIVAKRHDNGSLVVVARDLTDINALITTLGTVLVVITALGILAAILAGMWVSKSGLRPITRLQKAADYVTQTGDLRPILVVGSDEMAQLTISFNEMLVALQESRKRQSQFVADAGHELKTPLTSMRTNIELLMMLNRPGTTANISDQDRKDLEDDVLAQMTELSTLIGDLVDLAREDAAEKQTETVELHEVLETSLERARRRRPDVDFKIRISPWIMEGDQFALGRATLNLMDNAAKWSPPQGTVRVSMRQISDYEMRLRVDDSGPGIPVEDREKVFERFYRSAEARSMPGSGLGLAIVKQVIERHEGTITVRESADGGTRMEVIVPGHPGDGEVYEDAGVDAGETASERKEEFAKRWFNQR
;
A
#
# COMPACT_ATOMS: atom_id res chain seq x y z
N MET A 1 5.48 -54.67 20.02
CA MET A 1 6.32 -54.42 18.83
C MET A 1 5.39 -53.90 17.75
N ILE A 2 5.15 -52.55 17.75
CA ILE A 2 4.20 -51.90 16.88
C ILE A 2 5.01 -51.11 15.84
N LEU A 3 4.94 -51.60 14.60
CA LEU A 3 5.59 -50.99 13.43
C LEU A 3 4.91 -49.68 13.05
N ARG A 4 5.63 -48.59 13.18
CA ARG A 4 5.27 -47.29 12.66
C ARG A 4 5.40 -47.30 11.13
N LYS A 5 4.30 -46.99 10.44
CA LYS A 5 4.27 -46.72 9.00
C LYS A 5 5.00 -45.39 8.70
N PRO A 6 5.85 -45.33 7.70
CA PRO A 6 6.42 -44.05 7.27
C PRO A 6 5.37 -43.23 6.52
N ALA A 7 5.45 -41.89 6.71
CA ALA A 7 4.65 -40.91 6.00
C ALA A 7 5.07 -40.83 4.51
N PRO A 8 4.14 -40.58 3.60
CA PRO A 8 4.47 -40.37 2.20
C PRO A 8 5.17 -39.02 2.00
N ASP A 9 6.29 -39.10 1.29
CA ASP A 9 7.07 -37.95 0.87
C ASP A 9 6.21 -36.95 0.06
N ALA A 10 6.21 -35.71 0.52
CA ALA A 10 5.62 -34.59 -0.18
C ALA A 10 6.49 -34.24 -1.40
N VAL A 11 5.95 -34.54 -2.58
CA VAL A 11 6.44 -33.96 -3.83
C VAL A 11 6.04 -32.47 -3.81
N ALA A 12 7.04 -31.60 -3.64
CA ALA A 12 6.90 -30.17 -3.73
C ALA A 12 6.63 -29.79 -5.18
N SER A 13 5.41 -29.45 -5.51
CA SER A 13 5.06 -28.61 -6.64
C SER A 13 5.05 -27.17 -6.17
N ALA A 14 5.99 -26.39 -6.68
CA ALA A 14 6.09 -24.96 -6.46
C ALA A 14 4.96 -24.25 -7.24
N GLU A 15 3.83 -24.05 -6.58
CA GLU A 15 2.87 -23.01 -6.94
C GLU A 15 2.96 -21.93 -5.87
N SER A 16 3.59 -20.80 -6.22
CA SER A 16 3.68 -19.63 -5.38
C SER A 16 2.34 -18.89 -5.35
N GLY A 17 1.34 -19.51 -4.76
CA GLY A 17 0.12 -18.83 -4.35
C GLY A 17 0.37 -18.14 -3.02
N PHE A 18 0.48 -16.81 -3.03
CA PHE A 18 0.48 -16.01 -1.80
C PHE A 18 -0.80 -16.30 -1.02
N ASP A 19 -0.69 -17.06 0.06
CA ASP A 19 -1.77 -17.21 1.04
C ASP A 19 -1.55 -16.22 2.19
N PRO A 20 -2.32 -15.13 2.25
CA PRO A 20 -2.19 -14.13 3.30
C PRO A 20 -2.49 -14.68 4.70
N ARG A 21 -2.91 -15.94 4.83
CA ARG A 21 -3.13 -16.64 6.10
C ARG A 21 -1.91 -17.41 6.58
N THR A 22 -0.96 -17.71 5.71
CA THR A 22 0.18 -18.57 6.02
C THR A 22 1.52 -17.86 6.12
N GLU A 23 1.66 -16.66 5.53
CA GLU A 23 2.88 -15.85 5.63
C GLU A 23 2.58 -14.46 6.23
N PRO A 24 2.76 -14.27 7.54
CA PRO A 24 2.69 -12.93 8.12
C PRO A 24 3.86 -12.08 7.62
N TRP A 25 3.55 -10.89 7.12
CA TRP A 25 4.54 -9.89 6.75
C TRP A 25 5.40 -9.50 7.95
N GLY A 26 6.65 -9.97 7.98
CA GLY A 26 7.67 -9.61 8.96
C GLY A 26 7.63 -10.42 10.26
N GLU A 27 8.82 -10.77 10.77
CA GLU A 27 8.98 -11.36 12.10
C GLU A 27 8.80 -10.27 13.17
N ALA A 28 7.73 -10.35 13.94
CA ALA A 28 7.51 -9.47 15.08
C ALA A 28 8.35 -9.95 16.28
N SER A 29 9.23 -9.09 16.81
CA SER A 29 9.96 -9.37 18.05
C SER A 29 9.00 -9.56 19.22
N GLY A 30 9.31 -10.47 20.15
CA GLY A 30 8.36 -10.95 21.19
C GLY A 30 7.79 -9.89 22.16
N TRP A 31 8.39 -8.68 22.26
CA TRP A 31 7.83 -7.56 23.04
C TRP A 31 6.85 -6.70 22.21
N GLU A 32 6.96 -6.74 20.87
CA GLU A 32 6.07 -6.04 19.94
C GLU A 32 4.64 -6.59 19.97
N GLN A 33 4.49 -7.85 20.30
CA GLN A 33 3.19 -8.54 20.35
C GLN A 33 2.36 -8.23 21.60
N ARG A 34 2.96 -7.70 22.70
CA ARG A 34 2.32 -7.60 24.02
C ARG A 34 1.78 -6.24 24.42
N ALA A 35 2.21 -5.15 23.76
CA ALA A 35 1.79 -3.79 24.13
C ALA A 35 1.12 -3.04 22.97
N PRO A 36 -0.07 -2.43 23.17
CA PRO A 36 -0.71 -1.58 22.17
C PRO A 36 0.22 -0.46 21.68
N LEU A 37 0.21 -0.17 20.39
CA LEU A 37 1.08 0.84 19.74
C LEU A 37 1.06 2.19 20.46
N LYS A 38 -0.10 2.59 20.97
CA LYS A 38 -0.27 3.82 21.78
C LYS A 38 0.62 3.88 23.03
N TRP A 39 0.78 2.76 23.73
CA TRP A 39 1.61 2.68 24.92
C TRP A 39 3.10 2.72 24.59
N ARG A 40 3.49 2.05 23.51
CA ARG A 40 4.88 2.04 23.02
C ARG A 40 5.33 3.43 22.60
N LEU A 41 4.52 4.15 21.82
CA LEU A 41 4.83 5.50 21.39
C LEU A 41 4.93 6.48 22.58
N SER A 42 3.97 6.43 23.53
CA SER A 42 4.01 7.27 24.72
C SER A 42 5.22 6.96 25.62
N LEU A 43 5.58 5.69 25.75
CA LEU A 43 6.72 5.28 26.55
C LEU A 43 8.04 5.74 25.94
N VAL A 44 8.23 5.53 24.65
CA VAL A 44 9.46 5.97 23.94
C VAL A 44 9.61 7.48 24.04
N THR A 45 8.56 8.24 23.75
CA THR A 45 8.59 9.71 23.87
C THR A 45 8.89 10.15 25.29
N GLY A 46 8.24 9.55 26.28
CA GLY A 46 8.45 9.86 27.71
C GLY A 46 9.89 9.56 28.16
N VAL A 47 10.45 8.42 27.76
CA VAL A 47 11.83 8.04 28.10
C VAL A 47 12.85 8.99 27.46
N VAL A 48 12.70 9.32 26.18
CA VAL A 48 13.61 10.23 25.48
C VAL A 48 13.59 11.60 26.15
N VAL A 49 12.42 12.16 26.43
CA VAL A 49 12.31 13.46 27.12
C VAL A 49 12.90 13.39 28.52
N ALA A 50 12.62 12.33 29.27
CA ALA A 50 13.18 12.13 30.63
C ALA A 50 14.71 12.11 30.61
N ILE A 51 15.33 11.41 29.65
CA ILE A 51 16.79 11.36 29.49
C ILE A 51 17.34 12.76 29.17
N VAL A 52 16.76 13.46 28.20
CA VAL A 52 17.24 14.79 27.79
C VAL A 52 17.12 15.78 28.95
N VAL A 53 15.98 15.84 29.62
CA VAL A 53 15.77 16.73 30.76
C VAL A 53 16.74 16.39 31.90
N THR A 54 16.94 15.11 32.21
CA THR A 54 17.87 14.69 33.29
C THR A 54 19.31 15.07 32.96
N ILE A 55 19.78 14.85 31.73
CA ILE A 55 21.13 15.22 31.30
C ILE A 55 21.31 16.74 31.38
N THR A 56 20.34 17.51 30.88
CA THR A 56 20.39 18.97 30.90
C THR A 56 20.43 19.52 32.33
N THR A 57 19.60 18.95 33.21
CA THR A 57 19.57 19.31 34.64
C THR A 57 20.89 19.03 35.31
N LEU A 58 21.46 17.84 35.12
CA LEU A 58 22.74 17.44 35.72
C LEU A 58 23.88 18.32 35.20
N ALA A 59 23.90 18.60 33.92
CA ALA A 59 24.88 19.51 33.31
C ALA A 59 24.79 20.93 33.88
N THR A 60 23.58 21.46 34.03
CA THR A 60 23.34 22.78 34.62
C THR A 60 23.77 22.83 36.07
N TYR A 61 23.41 21.82 36.87
CA TYR A 61 23.86 21.73 38.28
C TYR A 61 25.39 21.68 38.38
N ALA A 62 26.03 20.81 37.59
CA ALA A 62 27.49 20.69 37.60
C ALA A 62 28.19 21.99 37.13
N ALA A 63 27.67 22.64 36.10
CA ALA A 63 28.23 23.89 35.59
C ALA A 63 28.10 25.04 36.61
N VAL A 64 26.95 25.21 37.25
CA VAL A 64 26.74 26.27 38.24
C VAL A 64 27.57 26.00 39.48
N SER A 65 27.59 24.76 40.00
CA SER A 65 28.42 24.38 41.16
C SER A 65 29.89 24.63 40.89
N ALA A 66 30.40 24.20 39.74
CA ALA A 66 31.81 24.44 39.34
C ALA A 66 32.12 25.95 39.21
N MET A 67 31.19 26.73 38.63
CA MET A 67 31.34 28.18 38.46
C MET A 67 31.40 28.92 39.81
N LEU A 68 30.50 28.57 40.73
CA LEU A 68 30.51 29.18 42.09
C LEU A 68 31.80 28.84 42.82
N THR A 69 32.23 27.60 42.84
CA THR A 69 33.50 27.19 43.49
C THR A 69 34.72 27.89 42.87
N ALA A 70 34.81 27.93 41.55
CA ALA A 70 35.88 28.61 40.83
C ALA A 70 35.90 30.12 41.07
N ASN A 71 34.71 30.73 41.32
CA ASN A 71 34.64 32.14 41.67
C ASN A 71 35.19 32.45 43.07
N VAL A 72 34.87 31.56 44.02
CA VAL A 72 35.47 31.61 45.37
C VAL A 72 36.98 31.45 45.29
N ASP A 73 37.51 30.48 44.59
CA ASP A 73 38.93 30.23 44.42
C ASP A 73 39.67 31.44 43.81
N ARG A 74 39.07 32.06 42.81
CA ARG A 74 39.61 33.30 42.21
C ARG A 74 39.63 34.51 43.14
N MET A 75 38.58 34.64 43.97
CA MET A 75 38.48 35.72 44.97
C MET A 75 39.50 35.52 46.05
N LEU A 76 39.52 34.34 46.67
CA LEU A 76 40.48 34.01 47.72
C LEU A 76 41.96 34.08 47.24
N GLY A 77 42.19 33.64 45.99
CA GLY A 77 43.54 33.71 45.38
C GLY A 77 44.04 35.15 45.18
N ARG A 78 43.13 36.08 44.84
CA ARG A 78 43.46 37.53 44.79
C ARG A 78 43.73 38.10 46.18
N ASP A 79 42.88 37.79 47.14
CA ASP A 79 42.97 38.26 48.53
C ASP A 79 44.26 37.81 49.18
N VAL A 80 44.60 36.48 49.06
CA VAL A 80 45.84 35.92 49.58
C VAL A 80 47.07 36.59 48.94
N THR A 81 47.02 36.89 47.63
CA THR A 81 48.12 37.56 46.93
C THR A 81 48.30 38.99 47.45
N SER A 82 47.20 39.79 47.53
CA SER A 82 47.21 41.14 48.00
C SER A 82 47.69 41.25 49.47
N LEU A 83 47.18 40.33 50.33
CA LEU A 83 47.60 40.29 51.74
C LEU A 83 49.09 39.93 51.88
N LEU A 84 49.58 38.98 51.11
CA LEU A 84 50.98 38.57 51.11
C LEU A 84 51.90 39.74 50.69
N GLU A 85 51.58 40.41 49.61
CA GLU A 85 52.34 41.61 49.15
C GLU A 85 52.30 42.75 50.14
N THR A 86 51.19 42.96 50.81
CA THR A 86 51.02 44.04 51.82
C THR A 86 51.80 43.70 53.08
N THR A 87 51.63 42.49 53.66
CA THR A 87 52.25 42.09 54.91
C THR A 87 53.79 41.93 54.80
N MET A 88 54.30 41.59 53.61
CA MET A 88 55.75 41.50 53.37
C MET A 88 56.46 42.89 53.41
N LYS A 89 55.79 43.97 53.21
CA LYS A 89 56.32 45.32 53.26
C LYS A 89 56.33 45.95 54.65
N LEU A 90 55.75 45.27 55.63
CA LEU A 90 55.61 45.76 57.01
C LEU A 90 56.68 45.17 57.90
N GLU A 91 57.29 45.99 58.70
CA GLU A 91 58.35 45.61 59.64
C GLU A 91 57.88 45.48 61.07
N SER A 92 56.71 46.05 61.40
CA SER A 92 56.13 46.09 62.75
C SER A 92 55.01 45.04 62.90
N ASN A 93 55.03 44.28 64.01
CA ASN A 93 54.01 43.33 64.39
C ASN A 93 52.62 43.97 64.54
N GLU A 94 52.60 45.23 65.07
CA GLU A 94 51.33 46.00 65.24
C GLU A 94 50.68 46.31 63.89
N GLN A 95 51.49 46.73 62.90
CA GLN A 95 51.00 46.99 61.54
C GLN A 95 50.45 45.72 60.85
N ILE A 96 51.09 44.56 61.01
CA ILE A 96 50.60 43.31 60.51
C ILE A 96 49.26 42.95 61.11
N THR A 97 49.11 43.04 62.40
CA THR A 97 47.86 42.78 63.11
C THR A 97 46.76 43.75 62.65
N GLN A 98 47.07 45.05 62.53
CA GLN A 98 46.13 46.06 62.04
C GLN A 98 45.64 45.76 60.61
N VAL A 99 46.48 45.31 59.72
CA VAL A 99 46.11 44.91 58.35
C VAL A 99 45.20 43.71 58.35
N ILE A 100 45.48 42.68 59.15
CA ILE A 100 44.67 41.49 59.28
C ILE A 100 43.29 41.86 59.87
N ASP A 101 43.23 42.65 60.94
CA ASP A 101 42.02 43.08 61.57
C ASP A 101 41.14 43.97 60.66
N SER A 102 41.81 44.84 59.90
CA SER A 102 41.09 45.64 58.89
C SER A 102 40.50 44.78 57.80
N TYR A 103 41.24 43.79 57.28
CA TYR A 103 40.74 42.85 56.25
C TYR A 103 39.55 42.06 56.80
N LYS A 104 39.62 41.55 58.00
CA LYS A 104 38.51 40.82 58.69
C LYS A 104 37.27 41.71 58.91
N ALA A 105 37.46 42.98 59.22
CA ALA A 105 36.35 43.94 59.38
C ALA A 105 35.55 44.12 58.10
N TYR A 106 36.20 44.06 56.91
CA TYR A 106 35.56 44.15 55.63
C TYR A 106 35.07 42.81 55.08
N HIS A 107 35.62 41.70 55.62
CA HIS A 107 35.31 40.32 55.17
C HIS A 107 34.99 39.44 56.38
N PRO A 108 33.84 39.62 57.02
CA PRO A 108 33.51 38.95 58.29
C PRO A 108 33.39 37.42 58.14
N ASP A 109 33.10 36.89 56.91
CA ASP A 109 32.95 35.47 56.62
C ASP A 109 34.27 34.78 56.30
N THR A 110 35.42 35.50 56.52
CA THR A 110 36.76 34.98 56.19
C THR A 110 37.61 34.97 57.46
N ARG A 111 38.45 33.93 57.54
CA ARG A 111 39.50 33.76 58.53
C ARG A 111 40.85 33.98 57.85
N VAL A 112 41.78 34.67 58.51
CA VAL A 112 43.08 34.99 57.93
C VAL A 112 44.14 34.67 58.92
N ALA A 113 45.22 34.06 58.41
CA ALA A 113 46.44 33.78 59.15
C ALA A 113 47.65 34.19 58.29
N PHE A 114 48.64 34.83 58.94
CA PHE A 114 49.93 35.15 58.37
C PHE A 114 51.06 34.60 59.24
N SER A 115 52.04 33.97 58.60
CA SER A 115 53.24 33.48 59.22
C SER A 115 54.47 34.15 58.56
N PRO A 116 55.27 34.89 59.29
CA PRO A 116 56.50 35.49 58.74
C PRO A 116 57.56 34.45 58.40
N PRO A 117 58.71 34.82 57.77
CA PRO A 117 59.82 33.94 57.52
C PRO A 117 60.23 33.23 58.79
N ASN A 118 60.61 31.94 58.71
CA ASN A 118 61.08 31.08 59.81
C ASN A 118 59.98 30.60 60.78
N TRP A 119 58.66 30.82 60.54
CA TRP A 119 57.52 30.26 61.24
C TRP A 119 57.51 30.47 62.75
N ALA A 120 58.14 31.54 63.26
CA ALA A 120 58.24 31.82 64.68
C ALA A 120 56.93 32.21 65.34
N PHE A 121 56.00 32.80 64.55
CA PHE A 121 54.69 33.31 65.04
C PHE A 121 53.64 33.16 63.94
N VAL A 122 52.36 33.06 64.32
CA VAL A 122 51.22 33.14 63.44
C VAL A 122 50.34 34.30 63.91
N TYR A 123 50.12 35.27 63.01
CA TYR A 123 49.19 36.36 63.26
C TYR A 123 47.81 36.05 62.70
N GLY A 124 46.78 36.42 63.40
CA GLY A 124 45.38 36.18 63.00
C GLY A 124 44.82 34.86 63.51
N ASP A 125 43.98 34.22 62.73
CA ASP A 125 43.22 33.03 63.11
C ASP A 125 44.03 31.73 63.03
N SER A 126 43.68 30.79 63.89
CA SER A 126 44.25 29.42 63.80
C SER A 126 43.58 28.63 62.63
N ILE A 127 44.20 28.60 61.50
CA ILE A 127 43.73 27.88 60.30
C ILE A 127 44.66 26.69 60.08
N PRO A 128 44.13 25.47 59.90
CA PRO A 128 44.96 24.31 59.68
C PRO A 128 45.70 24.47 58.32
N VAL A 129 47.01 24.51 58.40
CA VAL A 129 47.91 24.58 57.22
C VAL A 129 48.32 23.16 56.85
N GLY A 130 48.17 22.82 55.61
CA GLY A 130 48.52 21.50 55.04
C GLY A 130 48.12 21.41 53.59
N GLY A 131 48.46 20.29 52.96
CA GLY A 131 48.17 20.05 51.54
C GLY A 131 49.40 20.30 50.63
N GLU A 132 49.29 19.87 49.39
CA GLU A 132 50.33 20.07 48.38
C GLU A 132 50.33 21.50 47.90
N PHE A 133 51.49 22.10 47.82
CA PHE A 133 51.69 23.44 47.25
C PHE A 133 52.12 23.29 45.80
N SER A 134 51.33 23.86 44.91
CA SER A 134 51.67 23.94 43.48
C SER A 134 52.40 25.24 43.19
N PHE A 135 53.44 25.19 42.41
CA PHE A 135 54.17 26.37 42.00
C PHE A 135 53.26 27.33 41.18
N SER A 136 53.17 28.57 41.64
CA SER A 136 52.26 29.57 41.06
C SER A 136 52.94 30.68 40.26
N GLY A 137 54.23 30.53 39.94
CA GLY A 137 55.04 31.59 39.32
C GLY A 137 55.47 32.68 40.27
N ALA A 138 56.37 33.60 39.85
CA ALA A 138 56.87 34.73 40.62
C ALA A 138 57.36 34.40 42.03
N GLY A 139 58.04 33.28 42.22
CA GLY A 139 58.63 32.90 43.51
C GLY A 139 57.60 32.54 44.62
N SER A 140 56.47 32.02 44.26
CA SER A 140 55.41 31.60 45.21
C SER A 140 54.75 30.29 44.82
N SER A 141 54.27 29.58 45.84
CA SER A 141 53.49 28.35 45.69
C SER A 141 52.12 28.49 46.37
N THR A 142 51.07 27.90 45.76
CA THR A 142 49.71 28.02 46.26
C THR A 142 49.11 26.64 46.53
N SER A 143 48.38 26.51 47.61
CA SER A 143 47.59 25.32 47.96
C SER A 143 46.12 25.70 48.12
N VAL A 144 45.23 24.97 47.49
CA VAL A 144 43.77 25.18 47.56
C VAL A 144 43.12 23.91 48.00
N ARG A 145 42.28 23.96 49.03
CA ARG A 145 41.61 22.79 49.61
C ARG A 145 40.32 23.16 50.34
N THR A 146 39.49 22.18 50.59
CA THR A 146 38.28 22.32 51.41
C THR A 146 38.43 21.44 52.66
N VAL A 147 38.28 22.02 53.83
CA VAL A 147 38.39 21.31 55.10
C VAL A 147 37.35 21.87 56.04
N GLY A 148 36.53 20.98 56.67
CA GLY A 148 35.56 21.37 57.68
C GLY A 148 34.46 22.30 57.19
N GLY A 149 34.14 22.33 55.87
CA GLY A 149 33.16 23.25 55.27
C GLY A 149 33.74 24.59 54.84
N GLU A 150 35.03 24.86 55.14
CA GLU A 150 35.73 26.06 54.72
C GLU A 150 36.58 25.81 53.48
N ARG A 151 36.61 26.73 52.54
CA ARG A 151 37.57 26.77 51.43
C ARG A 151 38.81 27.53 51.81
N ILE A 152 39.94 26.86 51.81
CA ILE A 152 41.22 27.38 52.29
C ILE A 152 42.14 27.57 51.10
N VAL A 153 42.65 28.76 50.93
CA VAL A 153 43.71 29.08 50.00
C VAL A 153 44.93 29.55 50.80
N ALA A 154 46.03 28.84 50.63
CA ALA A 154 47.32 29.17 51.28
C ALA A 154 48.32 29.54 50.17
N LYS A 155 49.05 30.66 50.34
CA LYS A 155 50.11 31.07 49.42
C LYS A 155 51.40 31.26 50.22
N ARG A 156 52.44 30.57 49.80
CA ARG A 156 53.75 30.60 50.39
C ARG A 156 54.73 31.33 49.42
N HIS A 157 55.49 32.28 49.95
CA HIS A 157 56.53 32.96 49.21
C HIS A 157 57.87 32.27 49.44
N ASP A 158 58.82 32.38 48.52
CA ASP A 158 60.16 31.79 48.55
C ASP A 158 61.00 32.22 49.81
N ASN A 159 60.75 33.37 50.39
CA ASN A 159 61.33 33.78 51.63
C ASN A 159 60.84 33.02 52.90
N GLY A 160 59.85 32.13 52.71
CA GLY A 160 59.25 31.35 53.78
C GLY A 160 57.96 31.95 54.37
N SER A 161 57.57 33.19 54.04
CA SER A 161 56.31 33.77 54.47
C SER A 161 55.10 33.05 53.93
N LEU A 162 54.07 32.91 54.72
CA LEU A 162 52.84 32.20 54.37
C LEU A 162 51.62 33.04 54.74
N VAL A 163 50.71 33.23 53.81
CA VAL A 163 49.34 33.73 54.08
C VAL A 163 48.33 32.64 53.81
N VAL A 164 47.39 32.49 54.70
CA VAL A 164 46.27 31.57 54.58
C VAL A 164 44.98 32.34 54.77
N VAL A 165 44.06 32.18 53.84
CA VAL A 165 42.70 32.70 53.91
C VAL A 165 41.72 31.56 53.83
N ALA A 166 40.80 31.47 54.75
CA ALA A 166 39.72 30.51 54.75
C ALA A 166 38.37 31.21 54.70
N ARG A 167 37.47 30.68 53.87
CA ARG A 167 36.10 31.20 53.75
C ARG A 167 35.09 30.08 54.02
N ASP A 168 34.09 30.38 54.80
CA ASP A 168 33.01 29.48 55.06
C ASP A 168 32.15 29.31 53.77
N LEU A 169 31.88 28.05 53.40
CA LEU A 169 31.06 27.67 52.24
C LEU A 169 29.61 27.39 52.61
N THR A 170 29.20 27.61 53.85
CA THR A 170 27.84 27.24 54.33
C THR A 170 26.75 27.88 53.45
N ASP A 171 26.85 29.18 53.19
CA ASP A 171 25.88 29.92 52.36
C ASP A 171 25.91 29.46 50.89
N ILE A 172 27.12 29.21 50.37
CA ILE A 172 27.28 28.71 48.99
C ILE A 172 26.70 27.32 48.82
N ASN A 173 26.98 26.44 49.79
CA ASN A 173 26.43 25.08 49.81
C ASN A 173 24.90 25.09 49.98
N ALA A 174 24.35 26.01 50.78
CA ALA A 174 22.91 26.23 50.89
C ALA A 174 22.28 26.66 49.54
N LEU A 175 22.94 27.57 48.81
CA LEU A 175 22.50 28.00 47.46
C LEU A 175 22.54 26.82 46.48
N ILE A 176 23.64 26.06 46.46
CA ILE A 176 23.79 24.90 45.57
C ILE A 176 22.72 23.83 45.91
N THR A 177 22.46 23.59 47.17
CA THR A 177 21.44 22.62 47.60
C THR A 177 20.03 23.08 47.21
N THR A 178 19.74 24.39 47.42
CA THR A 178 18.45 24.98 47.00
C THR A 178 18.28 24.87 45.48
N LEU A 179 19.31 25.22 44.71
CA LEU A 179 19.31 25.07 43.25
C LEU A 179 19.05 23.59 42.88
N GLY A 180 19.75 22.66 43.50
CA GLY A 180 19.55 21.22 43.27
C GLY A 180 18.10 20.78 43.51
N THR A 181 17.52 21.24 44.60
CA THR A 181 16.13 20.93 44.99
C THR A 181 15.13 21.49 43.91
N VAL A 182 15.30 22.75 43.52
CA VAL A 182 14.46 23.38 42.52
C VAL A 182 14.57 22.65 41.15
N LEU A 183 15.81 22.31 40.75
CA LEU A 183 16.06 21.57 39.49
C LEU A 183 15.43 20.17 39.51
N VAL A 184 15.45 19.46 40.62
CA VAL A 184 14.78 18.14 40.81
C VAL A 184 13.26 18.28 40.65
N VAL A 185 12.66 19.30 41.26
CA VAL A 185 11.21 19.55 41.16
C VAL A 185 10.82 19.88 39.71
N ILE A 186 11.57 20.77 39.04
CA ILE A 186 11.32 21.11 37.63
C ILE A 186 11.45 19.86 36.72
N THR A 187 12.46 19.03 36.98
CA THR A 187 12.67 17.76 36.24
C THR A 187 11.49 16.82 36.43
N ALA A 188 11.02 16.64 37.66
CA ALA A 188 9.87 15.76 37.96
C ALA A 188 8.59 16.24 37.27
N LEU A 189 8.32 17.56 37.29
CA LEU A 189 7.17 18.16 36.60
C LEU A 189 7.30 18.05 35.07
N GLY A 190 8.49 18.23 34.52
CA GLY A 190 8.77 18.10 33.12
C GLY A 190 8.53 16.67 32.60
N ILE A 191 8.99 15.67 33.34
CA ILE A 191 8.74 14.27 33.04
C ILE A 191 7.25 13.94 33.08
N LEU A 192 6.54 14.41 34.10
CA LEU A 192 5.09 14.21 34.23
C LEU A 192 4.34 14.84 33.03
N ALA A 193 4.68 16.07 32.69
CA ALA A 193 4.09 16.76 31.54
C ALA A 193 4.36 16.01 30.23
N ALA A 194 5.58 15.48 30.04
CA ALA A 194 5.94 14.69 28.86
C ALA A 194 5.11 13.40 28.74
N ILE A 195 4.89 12.70 29.85
CA ILE A 195 4.04 11.50 29.88
C ILE A 195 2.60 11.85 29.50
N LEU A 196 2.03 12.92 30.07
CA LEU A 196 0.66 13.34 29.76
C LEU A 196 0.52 13.78 28.30
N ALA A 197 1.47 14.56 27.79
CA ALA A 197 1.49 14.97 26.39
C ALA A 197 1.62 13.76 25.43
N GLY A 198 2.51 12.81 25.73
CA GLY A 198 2.67 11.58 24.95
C GLY A 198 1.40 10.75 24.91
N MET A 199 0.68 10.61 26.03
CA MET A 199 -0.62 9.92 26.07
C MET A 199 -1.68 10.67 25.25
N TRP A 200 -1.71 11.99 25.30
CA TRP A 200 -2.67 12.80 24.55
C TRP A 200 -2.43 12.70 23.03
N VAL A 201 -1.19 12.86 22.57
CA VAL A 201 -0.79 12.74 21.16
C VAL A 201 -1.08 11.33 20.63
N SER A 202 -0.71 10.30 21.37
CA SER A 202 -0.96 8.90 21.00
C SER A 202 -2.45 8.59 20.87
N LYS A 203 -3.28 9.09 21.78
CA LYS A 203 -4.73 8.89 21.74
C LYS A 203 -5.41 9.64 20.59
N SER A 204 -4.94 10.84 20.27
CA SER A 204 -5.49 11.68 19.21
C SER A 204 -5.04 11.17 17.83
N GLY A 205 -3.74 10.93 17.64
CA GLY A 205 -3.16 10.55 16.36
C GLY A 205 -3.57 9.16 15.86
N LEU A 206 -3.86 8.21 16.78
CA LEU A 206 -4.26 6.83 16.39
C LEU A 206 -5.78 6.62 16.31
N ARG A 207 -6.58 7.65 16.52
CA ARG A 207 -8.05 7.58 16.40
C ARG A 207 -8.54 7.14 15.01
N PRO A 208 -8.00 7.63 13.90
CA PRO A 208 -8.38 7.19 12.55
C PRO A 208 -8.13 5.69 12.33
N ILE A 209 -6.98 5.17 12.76
CA ILE A 209 -6.64 3.74 12.63
C ILE A 209 -7.66 2.86 13.36
N THR A 210 -8.08 3.24 14.57
CA THR A 210 -9.11 2.47 15.29
C THR A 210 -10.49 2.54 14.63
N ARG A 211 -10.79 3.60 13.85
CA ARG A 211 -12.03 3.67 13.05
C ARG A 211 -11.95 2.74 11.85
N LEU A 212 -10.80 2.72 11.12
CA LEU A 212 -10.57 1.80 10.01
C LEU A 212 -10.66 0.34 10.47
N GLN A 213 -10.01 -0.01 11.59
CA GLN A 213 -10.10 -1.35 12.16
C GLN A 213 -11.56 -1.75 12.45
N LYS A 214 -12.32 -0.90 13.16
CA LYS A 214 -13.73 -1.17 13.45
C LYS A 214 -14.60 -1.30 12.20
N ALA A 215 -14.31 -0.53 11.15
CA ALA A 215 -15.01 -0.65 9.88
C ALA A 215 -14.67 -1.96 9.17
N ALA A 216 -13.40 -2.37 9.16
CA ALA A 216 -12.98 -3.66 8.62
C ALA A 216 -13.64 -4.83 9.39
N ASP A 217 -13.64 -4.78 10.73
CA ASP A 217 -14.33 -5.76 11.57
C ASP A 217 -15.84 -5.81 11.28
N TYR A 218 -16.46 -4.65 11.09
CA TYR A 218 -17.89 -4.56 10.73
C TYR A 218 -18.17 -5.17 9.36
N VAL A 219 -17.38 -4.83 8.35
CA VAL A 219 -17.47 -5.42 7.00
C VAL A 219 -17.32 -6.94 7.05
N THR A 220 -16.34 -7.44 7.82
CA THR A 220 -16.09 -8.88 7.95
C THR A 220 -17.26 -9.61 8.60
N GLN A 221 -17.91 -9.00 9.61
CA GLN A 221 -19.00 -9.63 10.34
C GLN A 221 -20.36 -9.52 9.62
N THR A 222 -20.62 -8.40 8.98
CA THR A 222 -21.93 -8.10 8.38
C THR A 222 -21.96 -8.20 6.87
N GLY A 223 -20.82 -8.11 6.21
CA GLY A 223 -20.72 -8.01 4.75
C GLY A 223 -21.19 -6.65 4.18
N ASP A 224 -21.54 -5.67 5.03
CA ASP A 224 -22.05 -4.36 4.62
C ASP A 224 -20.89 -3.40 4.33
N LEU A 225 -20.78 -2.94 3.08
CA LEU A 225 -19.66 -2.17 2.52
C LEU A 225 -19.93 -0.66 2.59
N ARG A 226 -20.18 -0.12 3.81
CA ARG A 226 -20.42 1.32 3.96
C ARG A 226 -19.14 2.12 3.97
N PRO A 227 -19.08 3.26 3.26
CA PRO A 227 -17.92 4.12 3.26
C PRO A 227 -17.69 4.76 4.64
N ILE A 228 -16.42 4.93 4.99
CA ILE A 228 -15.97 5.57 6.23
C ILE A 228 -15.90 7.08 5.99
N LEU A 229 -16.34 7.87 6.98
CA LEU A 229 -16.23 9.33 6.90
C LEU A 229 -14.75 9.75 6.89
N VAL A 230 -14.33 10.43 5.83
CA VAL A 230 -12.99 11.02 5.70
C VAL A 230 -12.95 12.31 6.53
N VAL A 231 -11.96 12.42 7.42
CA VAL A 231 -11.78 13.59 8.28
C VAL A 231 -10.32 14.03 8.22
N GLY A 232 -10.10 15.27 7.85
CA GLY A 232 -8.76 15.84 7.67
C GLY A 232 -8.25 15.76 6.23
N SER A 233 -6.98 16.11 6.04
CA SER A 233 -6.27 16.10 4.75
C SER A 233 -4.84 15.54 4.89
N ASP A 234 -4.59 14.78 5.95
CA ASP A 234 -3.33 14.13 6.26
C ASP A 234 -3.21 12.74 5.62
N GLU A 235 -2.13 12.03 5.90
CA GLU A 235 -1.87 10.68 5.39
C GLU A 235 -2.94 9.68 5.86
N MET A 236 -3.56 9.94 7.02
CA MET A 236 -4.66 9.11 7.54
C MET A 236 -5.95 9.32 6.77
N ALA A 237 -6.21 10.55 6.33
CA ALA A 237 -7.32 10.85 5.43
C ALA A 237 -7.13 10.18 4.07
N GLN A 238 -5.91 10.22 3.51
CA GLN A 238 -5.58 9.55 2.26
C GLN A 238 -5.77 8.03 2.36
N LEU A 239 -5.30 7.41 3.45
CA LEU A 239 -5.53 5.99 3.71
C LEU A 239 -7.03 5.65 3.79
N THR A 240 -7.84 6.54 4.40
CA THR A 240 -9.29 6.35 4.48
C THR A 240 -9.94 6.44 3.09
N ILE A 241 -9.46 7.34 2.22
CA ILE A 241 -9.92 7.45 0.82
C ILE A 241 -9.63 6.15 0.07
N SER A 242 -8.37 5.66 0.09
CA SER A 242 -7.99 4.42 -0.60
C SER A 242 -8.77 3.20 -0.08
N PHE A 243 -9.05 3.15 1.23
CA PHE A 243 -9.90 2.11 1.81
C PHE A 243 -11.35 2.19 1.29
N ASN A 244 -11.91 3.40 1.17
CA ASN A 244 -13.24 3.60 0.60
C ASN A 244 -13.30 3.21 -0.88
N GLU A 245 -12.28 3.52 -1.67
CA GLU A 245 -12.16 3.10 -3.08
C GLU A 245 -12.16 1.57 -3.19
N MET A 246 -11.43 0.89 -2.31
CA MET A 246 -11.47 -0.59 -2.22
C MET A 246 -12.87 -1.11 -1.88
N LEU A 247 -13.58 -0.49 -0.92
CA LEU A 247 -14.94 -0.88 -0.57
C LEU A 247 -15.90 -0.71 -1.74
N VAL A 248 -15.80 0.39 -2.49
CA VAL A 248 -16.62 0.65 -3.71
C VAL A 248 -16.33 -0.41 -4.77
N ALA A 249 -15.06 -0.69 -5.07
CA ALA A 249 -14.67 -1.72 -6.04
C ALA A 249 -15.21 -3.11 -5.63
N LEU A 250 -15.14 -3.46 -4.35
CA LEU A 250 -15.68 -4.72 -3.83
C LEU A 250 -17.21 -4.77 -3.93
N GLN A 251 -17.89 -3.64 -3.67
CA GLN A 251 -19.36 -3.55 -3.80
C GLN A 251 -19.80 -3.74 -5.25
N GLU A 252 -19.12 -3.11 -6.20
CA GLU A 252 -19.39 -3.28 -7.64
C GLU A 252 -19.11 -4.70 -8.11
N SER A 253 -18.04 -5.32 -7.62
CA SER A 253 -17.72 -6.73 -7.92
C SER A 253 -18.81 -7.67 -7.41
N ARG A 254 -19.27 -7.50 -6.16
CA ARG A 254 -20.38 -8.29 -5.59
C ARG A 254 -21.69 -8.07 -6.34
N LYS A 255 -21.97 -6.83 -6.72
CA LYS A 255 -23.19 -6.53 -7.51
C LYS A 255 -23.17 -7.23 -8.86
N ARG A 256 -22.04 -7.18 -9.57
CA ARG A 256 -21.84 -7.89 -10.85
C ARG A 256 -22.01 -9.39 -10.69
N GLN A 257 -21.42 -9.97 -9.63
CA GLN A 257 -21.53 -11.40 -9.34
C GLN A 257 -22.97 -11.80 -9.01
N SER A 258 -23.69 -11.03 -8.17
CA SER A 258 -25.10 -11.31 -7.85
C SER A 258 -25.98 -11.23 -9.09
N GLN A 259 -25.76 -10.25 -9.94
CA GLN A 259 -26.50 -10.09 -11.19
C GLN A 259 -26.25 -11.27 -12.12
N PHE A 260 -24.99 -11.66 -12.29
CA PHE A 260 -24.61 -12.84 -13.08
C PHE A 260 -25.32 -14.12 -12.60
N VAL A 261 -25.37 -14.39 -11.29
CA VAL A 261 -26.05 -15.56 -10.75
C VAL A 261 -27.55 -15.50 -10.97
N ALA A 262 -28.16 -14.31 -10.82
CA ALA A 262 -29.59 -14.12 -11.05
C ALA A 262 -29.96 -14.33 -12.52
N ASP A 263 -29.21 -13.72 -13.44
CA ASP A 263 -29.43 -13.80 -14.88
C ASP A 263 -29.21 -15.24 -15.39
N ALA A 264 -28.13 -15.89 -14.96
CA ALA A 264 -27.88 -17.30 -15.26
C ALA A 264 -29.00 -18.22 -14.77
N GLY A 265 -29.51 -17.97 -13.55
CA GLY A 265 -30.64 -18.74 -12.99
C GLY A 265 -31.93 -18.58 -13.81
N HIS A 266 -32.19 -17.39 -14.31
CA HIS A 266 -33.35 -17.12 -15.16
C HIS A 266 -33.24 -17.82 -16.53
N GLU A 267 -32.07 -17.70 -17.16
CA GLU A 267 -31.83 -18.28 -18.50
C GLU A 267 -31.75 -19.80 -18.50
N LEU A 268 -31.27 -20.43 -17.42
CA LEU A 268 -31.29 -21.88 -17.25
C LEU A 268 -32.70 -22.41 -16.94
N LYS A 269 -33.52 -21.65 -16.24
CA LYS A 269 -34.89 -22.08 -15.83
C LYS A 269 -35.84 -22.24 -17.04
N THR A 270 -35.73 -21.36 -18.02
CA THR A 270 -36.65 -21.35 -19.19
C THR A 270 -36.52 -22.62 -20.04
N PRO A 271 -35.36 -23.03 -20.55
CA PRO A 271 -35.23 -24.27 -21.35
C PRO A 271 -35.49 -25.51 -20.50
N LEU A 272 -35.12 -25.50 -19.20
CA LEU A 272 -35.42 -26.63 -18.31
C LEU A 272 -36.91 -26.82 -18.11
N THR A 273 -37.69 -25.75 -17.96
CA THR A 273 -39.13 -25.81 -17.82
C THR A 273 -39.81 -26.31 -19.10
N SER A 274 -39.37 -25.84 -20.28
CA SER A 274 -39.86 -26.27 -21.57
C SER A 274 -39.53 -27.76 -21.84
N MET A 275 -38.29 -28.18 -21.60
CA MET A 275 -37.92 -29.62 -21.68
C MET A 275 -38.79 -30.48 -20.78
N ARG A 276 -39.02 -30.05 -19.52
CA ARG A 276 -39.84 -30.80 -18.58
C ARG A 276 -41.27 -30.95 -19.13
N THR A 277 -41.87 -29.87 -19.64
CA THR A 277 -43.21 -29.90 -20.21
C THR A 277 -43.30 -30.85 -21.42
N ASN A 278 -42.33 -30.78 -22.34
CA ASN A 278 -42.30 -31.64 -23.52
C ASN A 278 -42.10 -33.12 -23.13
N ILE A 279 -41.26 -33.41 -22.15
CA ILE A 279 -41.08 -34.79 -21.62
C ILE A 279 -42.36 -35.28 -20.93
N GLU A 280 -43.03 -34.43 -20.12
CA GLU A 280 -44.31 -34.79 -19.49
C GLU A 280 -45.41 -35.09 -20.55
N LEU A 281 -45.42 -34.34 -21.65
CA LEU A 281 -46.29 -34.59 -22.78
C LEU A 281 -45.97 -35.95 -23.46
N LEU A 282 -44.70 -36.19 -23.77
CA LEU A 282 -44.26 -37.50 -24.34
C LEU A 282 -44.59 -38.66 -23.42
N MET A 283 -44.43 -38.49 -22.10
CA MET A 283 -44.81 -39.53 -21.12
C MET A 283 -46.33 -39.78 -21.05
N MET A 284 -47.13 -38.73 -21.18
CA MET A 284 -48.59 -38.86 -21.23
C MET A 284 -49.04 -39.61 -22.49
N LEU A 285 -48.44 -39.33 -23.63
CA LEU A 285 -48.73 -39.94 -24.92
C LEU A 285 -48.38 -41.44 -24.93
N ASN A 286 -47.37 -41.85 -24.21
CA ASN A 286 -46.94 -43.26 -24.12
C ASN A 286 -47.73 -44.08 -23.07
N ARG A 287 -48.74 -43.52 -22.37
CA ARG A 287 -49.56 -44.30 -21.43
C ARG A 287 -50.56 -45.21 -22.14
N PRO A 288 -50.67 -46.49 -21.77
CA PRO A 288 -51.68 -47.39 -22.32
C PRO A 288 -53.09 -46.86 -22.02
N GLY A 289 -53.92 -46.65 -23.07
CA GLY A 289 -55.29 -46.19 -22.96
C GLY A 289 -55.52 -44.70 -23.24
N THR A 290 -54.51 -43.97 -23.64
CA THR A 290 -54.66 -42.57 -24.05
C THR A 290 -55.27 -42.50 -25.45
N THR A 291 -56.45 -41.88 -25.58
CA THR A 291 -57.19 -41.70 -26.85
C THR A 291 -56.73 -40.51 -27.68
N ALA A 292 -55.68 -39.84 -27.28
CA ALA A 292 -55.12 -38.72 -28.02
C ALA A 292 -54.39 -39.27 -29.27
N ASN A 293 -54.99 -39.16 -30.44
CA ASN A 293 -54.37 -39.45 -31.73
C ASN A 293 -53.42 -38.26 -32.08
N ILE A 294 -52.20 -38.35 -31.61
CA ILE A 294 -51.11 -37.48 -32.10
C ILE A 294 -50.43 -38.19 -33.23
N SER A 295 -50.10 -37.46 -34.29
CA SER A 295 -49.37 -38.05 -35.43
C SER A 295 -47.98 -38.47 -35.03
N ASP A 296 -47.42 -39.49 -35.69
CA ASP A 296 -46.02 -39.89 -35.47
C ASP A 296 -45.04 -38.74 -35.76
N GLN A 297 -45.48 -37.78 -36.60
CA GLN A 297 -44.71 -36.58 -36.90
C GLN A 297 -44.69 -35.61 -35.68
N ASP A 298 -45.83 -35.34 -35.06
CA ASP A 298 -45.90 -34.44 -33.87
C ASP A 298 -45.08 -35.01 -32.69
N ARG A 299 -45.08 -36.35 -32.54
CA ARG A 299 -44.25 -37.02 -31.53
C ARG A 299 -42.75 -36.86 -31.80
N LYS A 300 -42.36 -37.00 -33.06
CA LYS A 300 -40.97 -36.83 -33.48
C LYS A 300 -40.55 -35.37 -33.33
N ASP A 301 -41.39 -34.44 -33.65
CA ASP A 301 -41.12 -33.00 -33.45
C ASP A 301 -40.92 -32.66 -31.98
N LEU A 302 -41.71 -33.25 -31.05
CA LEU A 302 -41.49 -33.11 -29.61
C LEU A 302 -40.16 -33.74 -29.11
N GLU A 303 -39.76 -34.89 -29.65
CA GLU A 303 -38.48 -35.54 -29.37
C GLU A 303 -37.32 -34.68 -29.85
N ASP A 304 -37.42 -34.16 -31.08
CA ASP A 304 -36.42 -33.29 -31.67
C ASP A 304 -36.30 -31.95 -30.90
N ASP A 305 -37.41 -31.37 -30.44
CA ASP A 305 -37.45 -30.19 -29.59
C ASP A 305 -36.74 -30.40 -28.26
N VAL A 306 -36.94 -31.55 -27.61
CA VAL A 306 -36.23 -31.89 -26.35
C VAL A 306 -34.72 -31.98 -26.58
N LEU A 307 -34.29 -32.65 -27.66
CA LEU A 307 -32.88 -32.79 -28.01
C LEU A 307 -32.24 -31.43 -28.35
N ALA A 308 -32.96 -30.57 -29.07
CA ALA A 308 -32.52 -29.20 -29.38
C ALA A 308 -32.33 -28.38 -28.11
N GLN A 309 -33.27 -28.43 -27.17
CA GLN A 309 -33.21 -27.71 -25.89
C GLN A 309 -32.11 -28.26 -24.98
N MET A 310 -31.82 -29.59 -24.97
CA MET A 310 -30.70 -30.16 -24.26
C MET A 310 -29.35 -29.66 -24.79
N THR A 311 -29.23 -29.54 -26.12
CA THR A 311 -28.05 -29.03 -26.79
C THR A 311 -27.84 -27.54 -26.48
N GLU A 312 -28.91 -26.74 -26.51
CA GLU A 312 -28.89 -25.33 -26.15
C GLU A 312 -28.46 -25.12 -24.68
N LEU A 313 -29.02 -25.93 -23.76
CA LEU A 313 -28.68 -25.89 -22.35
C LEU A 313 -27.19 -26.26 -22.12
N SER A 314 -26.68 -27.27 -22.82
CA SER A 314 -25.26 -27.67 -22.72
C SER A 314 -24.35 -26.55 -23.21
N THR A 315 -24.70 -25.86 -24.28
CA THR A 315 -23.97 -24.72 -24.80
C THR A 315 -23.99 -23.55 -23.81
N LEU A 316 -25.17 -23.23 -23.25
CA LEU A 316 -25.33 -22.18 -22.25
C LEU A 316 -24.48 -22.45 -21.00
N ILE A 317 -24.49 -23.69 -20.48
CA ILE A 317 -23.63 -24.06 -19.34
C ILE A 317 -22.15 -23.89 -19.68
N GLY A 318 -21.74 -24.31 -20.88
CA GLY A 318 -20.38 -24.11 -21.37
C GLY A 318 -20.01 -22.63 -21.36
N ASP A 319 -20.87 -21.78 -21.94
CA ASP A 319 -20.66 -20.33 -21.99
C ASP A 319 -20.58 -19.68 -20.60
N LEU A 320 -21.41 -20.14 -19.63
CA LEU A 320 -21.40 -19.65 -18.25
C LEU A 320 -20.13 -20.06 -17.50
N VAL A 321 -19.68 -21.29 -17.65
CA VAL A 321 -18.43 -21.80 -17.03
C VAL A 321 -17.23 -21.02 -17.55
N ASP A 322 -17.21 -20.77 -18.84
CA ASP A 322 -16.10 -20.06 -19.45
C ASP A 322 -16.10 -18.58 -19.06
N LEU A 323 -17.26 -17.94 -18.97
CA LEU A 323 -17.38 -16.57 -18.48
C LEU A 323 -16.92 -16.43 -17.02
N ALA A 324 -17.25 -17.43 -16.19
CA ALA A 324 -16.80 -17.48 -14.80
C ALA A 324 -15.29 -17.71 -14.67
N ARG A 325 -14.70 -18.49 -15.58
CA ARG A 325 -13.25 -18.70 -15.63
C ARG A 325 -12.49 -17.45 -16.04
N GLU A 326 -13.00 -16.70 -17.01
CA GLU A 326 -12.38 -15.47 -17.46
C GLU A 326 -12.38 -14.36 -16.38
N ASP A 327 -13.42 -14.31 -15.53
CA ASP A 327 -13.49 -13.39 -14.39
C ASP A 327 -12.47 -13.77 -13.28
N ALA A 328 -12.03 -15.03 -13.20
CA ALA A 328 -11.18 -15.57 -12.11
C ALA A 328 -9.72 -15.84 -12.51
N ALA A 329 -9.40 -15.94 -13.81
CA ALA A 329 -8.06 -16.34 -14.25
C ALA A 329 -7.04 -15.21 -14.12
N GLU A 330 -5.94 -15.49 -13.40
CA GLU A 330 -4.68 -14.75 -13.57
C GLU A 330 -4.28 -14.75 -15.06
N LYS A 331 -3.76 -13.60 -15.53
CA LYS A 331 -3.31 -13.43 -16.92
C LYS A 331 -2.26 -14.52 -17.28
N GLN A 332 -2.69 -15.62 -17.88
CA GLN A 332 -1.77 -16.46 -18.64
C GLN A 332 -1.54 -15.74 -19.97
N THR A 333 -0.53 -14.90 -20.00
CA THR A 333 -0.15 -14.16 -21.20
C THR A 333 0.97 -14.94 -21.87
N GLU A 334 0.71 -15.40 -23.10
CA GLU A 334 1.68 -16.04 -23.98
C GLU A 334 1.70 -15.32 -25.31
N THR A 335 2.77 -15.53 -26.08
CA THR A 335 2.87 -15.00 -27.43
C THR A 335 1.95 -15.81 -28.35
N VAL A 336 0.93 -15.15 -28.94
CA VAL A 336 -0.11 -15.79 -29.74
C VAL A 336 0.00 -15.31 -31.19
N GLU A 337 0.00 -16.26 -32.11
CA GLU A 337 -0.16 -16.02 -33.54
C GLU A 337 -1.65 -15.94 -33.90
N LEU A 338 -2.20 -14.72 -33.94
CA LEU A 338 -3.64 -14.49 -34.09
C LEU A 338 -4.21 -15.07 -35.42
N HIS A 339 -3.42 -15.12 -36.45
CA HIS A 339 -3.82 -15.69 -37.75
C HIS A 339 -4.10 -17.20 -37.61
N GLU A 340 -3.28 -17.97 -36.91
CA GLU A 340 -3.51 -19.41 -36.68
C GLU A 340 -4.79 -19.66 -35.84
N VAL A 341 -5.02 -18.81 -34.84
CA VAL A 341 -6.24 -18.86 -34.03
C VAL A 341 -7.48 -18.61 -34.90
N LEU A 342 -7.42 -17.64 -35.82
CA LEU A 342 -8.49 -17.35 -36.74
C LEU A 342 -8.74 -18.47 -37.72
N GLU A 343 -7.69 -19.06 -38.32
CA GLU A 343 -7.80 -20.20 -39.24
C GLU A 343 -8.46 -21.40 -38.57
N THR A 344 -8.05 -21.72 -37.34
CA THR A 344 -8.67 -22.81 -36.56
C THR A 344 -10.15 -22.56 -36.30
N SER A 345 -10.51 -21.33 -35.96
CA SER A 345 -11.91 -20.94 -35.70
C SER A 345 -12.74 -20.98 -36.97
N LEU A 346 -12.18 -20.54 -38.07
CA LEU A 346 -12.80 -20.56 -39.41
C LEU A 346 -13.12 -21.99 -39.86
N GLU A 347 -12.17 -22.92 -39.74
CA GLU A 347 -12.40 -24.32 -40.09
C GLU A 347 -13.57 -24.93 -39.29
N ARG A 348 -13.69 -24.55 -37.99
CA ARG A 348 -14.81 -24.99 -37.14
C ARG A 348 -16.13 -24.39 -37.59
N ALA A 349 -16.17 -23.09 -37.91
CA ALA A 349 -17.37 -22.40 -38.40
C ALA A 349 -17.83 -22.95 -39.77
N ARG A 350 -16.90 -23.19 -40.70
CA ARG A 350 -17.18 -23.83 -42.00
C ARG A 350 -17.82 -25.22 -41.89
N ARG A 351 -17.35 -26.03 -40.95
CA ARG A 351 -17.91 -27.36 -40.67
C ARG A 351 -19.33 -27.30 -40.11
N ARG A 352 -19.65 -26.28 -39.33
CA ARG A 352 -20.99 -26.10 -38.73
C ARG A 352 -22.02 -25.54 -39.74
N ARG A 353 -21.57 -24.70 -40.68
CA ARG A 353 -22.41 -24.03 -41.67
C ARG A 353 -21.79 -24.20 -43.08
N PRO A 354 -21.87 -25.40 -43.66
CA PRO A 354 -21.31 -25.70 -44.98
C PRO A 354 -22.09 -25.04 -46.11
N ASP A 355 -23.27 -24.50 -45.81
CA ASP A 355 -24.18 -23.76 -46.70
C ASP A 355 -23.83 -22.27 -46.81
N VAL A 356 -22.87 -21.76 -46.04
CA VAL A 356 -22.40 -20.36 -46.06
C VAL A 356 -21.02 -20.28 -46.69
N ASP A 357 -20.82 -19.30 -47.58
CA ASP A 357 -19.53 -19.07 -48.27
C ASP A 357 -18.65 -18.15 -47.39
N PHE A 358 -17.48 -18.67 -46.94
CA PHE A 358 -16.53 -17.89 -46.14
C PHE A 358 -15.40 -17.40 -47.05
N LYS A 359 -15.30 -16.07 -47.24
CA LYS A 359 -14.20 -15.38 -47.93
C LYS A 359 -13.26 -14.76 -46.93
N ILE A 360 -11.97 -15.04 -47.04
CA ILE A 360 -11.00 -14.65 -46.05
C ILE A 360 -9.81 -13.91 -46.64
N ARG A 361 -9.30 -12.97 -45.86
CA ARG A 361 -8.02 -12.29 -46.08
C ARG A 361 -7.35 -12.06 -44.73
N ILE A 362 -6.36 -12.88 -44.40
CA ILE A 362 -5.70 -12.90 -43.10
C ILE A 362 -4.23 -12.52 -43.30
N SER A 363 -3.76 -11.55 -42.48
CA SER A 363 -2.36 -11.15 -42.42
C SER A 363 -1.71 -11.69 -41.16
N PRO A 364 -0.44 -12.16 -41.20
CA PRO A 364 0.26 -12.60 -40.04
C PRO A 364 0.32 -11.50 -38.98
N TRP A 365 -0.06 -11.86 -37.73
CA TRP A 365 -0.08 -10.95 -36.58
C TRP A 365 0.23 -11.66 -35.28
N ILE A 366 1.14 -11.10 -34.51
CA ILE A 366 1.58 -11.63 -33.23
C ILE A 366 1.14 -10.67 -32.13
N MET A 367 0.57 -11.21 -31.05
CA MET A 367 0.15 -10.45 -29.90
C MET A 367 0.37 -11.24 -28.60
N GLU A 368 0.50 -10.52 -27.50
CA GLU A 368 0.51 -11.13 -26.16
C GLU A 368 -0.93 -11.38 -25.69
N GLY A 369 -1.24 -12.62 -25.31
CA GLY A 369 -2.60 -12.94 -24.89
C GLY A 369 -2.83 -14.38 -24.48
N ASP A 370 -4.08 -14.71 -24.23
CA ASP A 370 -4.58 -16.04 -23.94
C ASP A 370 -5.12 -16.67 -25.23
N GLN A 371 -4.40 -17.64 -25.78
CA GLN A 371 -4.73 -18.30 -27.04
C GLN A 371 -6.12 -18.95 -26.99
N PHE A 372 -6.49 -19.55 -25.85
CA PHE A 372 -7.78 -20.21 -25.71
C PHE A 372 -8.94 -19.21 -25.70
N ALA A 373 -8.79 -18.11 -24.93
CA ALA A 373 -9.79 -17.03 -24.90
C ALA A 373 -9.96 -16.36 -26.27
N LEU A 374 -8.86 -16.05 -26.96
CA LEU A 374 -8.90 -15.47 -28.31
C LEU A 374 -9.53 -16.43 -29.33
N GLY A 375 -9.22 -17.74 -29.25
CA GLY A 375 -9.83 -18.76 -30.11
C GLY A 375 -11.35 -18.85 -29.91
N ARG A 376 -11.81 -18.69 -28.70
CA ARG A 376 -13.22 -18.66 -28.37
C ARG A 376 -13.92 -17.38 -28.86
N ALA A 377 -13.30 -16.22 -28.65
CA ALA A 377 -13.84 -14.95 -29.14
C ALA A 377 -13.96 -14.95 -30.66
N THR A 378 -12.94 -15.41 -31.37
CA THR A 378 -12.95 -15.50 -32.83
C THR A 378 -13.99 -16.50 -33.35
N LEU A 379 -14.12 -17.66 -32.70
CA LEU A 379 -15.15 -18.64 -33.05
C LEU A 379 -16.57 -18.07 -32.82
N ASN A 380 -16.83 -17.38 -31.70
CA ASN A 380 -18.11 -16.75 -31.44
C ASN A 380 -18.47 -15.68 -32.49
N LEU A 381 -17.50 -14.91 -32.96
CA LEU A 381 -17.71 -13.93 -34.04
C LEU A 381 -18.11 -14.63 -35.34
N MET A 382 -17.40 -15.68 -35.70
CA MET A 382 -17.65 -16.41 -36.96
C MET A 382 -18.95 -17.22 -36.91
N ASP A 383 -19.24 -17.90 -35.79
CA ASP A 383 -20.49 -18.63 -35.59
C ASP A 383 -21.69 -17.66 -35.64
N ASN A 384 -21.55 -16.46 -35.03
CA ASN A 384 -22.60 -15.45 -35.07
C ASN A 384 -22.84 -14.94 -36.52
N ALA A 385 -21.77 -14.59 -37.22
CA ALA A 385 -21.87 -14.15 -38.62
C ALA A 385 -22.49 -15.24 -39.54
N ALA A 386 -22.08 -16.50 -39.37
CA ALA A 386 -22.63 -17.62 -40.11
C ALA A 386 -24.10 -17.91 -39.75
N LYS A 387 -24.46 -17.79 -38.51
CA LYS A 387 -25.84 -18.00 -38.02
C LYS A 387 -26.83 -17.01 -38.64
N TRP A 388 -26.46 -15.75 -38.77
CA TRP A 388 -27.31 -14.68 -39.28
C TRP A 388 -27.29 -14.58 -40.81
N SER A 389 -26.29 -15.15 -41.47
CA SER A 389 -26.25 -15.20 -42.95
C SER A 389 -27.29 -16.16 -43.48
N PRO A 390 -28.01 -15.80 -44.58
CA PRO A 390 -28.93 -16.71 -45.23
C PRO A 390 -28.17 -17.91 -45.87
N PRO A 391 -28.86 -19.01 -46.19
CA PRO A 391 -28.26 -20.06 -47.00
C PRO A 391 -27.63 -19.51 -48.29
N GLN A 392 -26.42 -19.91 -48.63
CA GLN A 392 -25.60 -19.38 -49.72
C GLN A 392 -25.15 -17.90 -49.54
N GLY A 393 -25.37 -17.32 -48.35
CA GLY A 393 -24.83 -16.02 -48.00
C GLY A 393 -23.33 -16.05 -47.83
N THR A 394 -22.69 -14.86 -47.84
CA THR A 394 -21.25 -14.73 -47.71
C THR A 394 -20.85 -14.11 -46.38
N VAL A 395 -19.94 -14.76 -45.66
CA VAL A 395 -19.24 -14.18 -44.51
C VAL A 395 -17.83 -13.78 -44.92
N ARG A 396 -17.48 -12.49 -44.76
CA ARG A 396 -16.12 -12.02 -45.07
C ARG A 396 -15.33 -11.77 -43.81
N VAL A 397 -14.18 -12.41 -43.74
CA VAL A 397 -13.25 -12.24 -42.61
C VAL A 397 -11.98 -11.59 -43.15
N SER A 398 -11.64 -10.40 -42.66
CA SER A 398 -10.44 -9.71 -43.09
C SER A 398 -9.62 -9.20 -41.90
N MET A 399 -8.33 -9.50 -41.89
CA MET A 399 -7.33 -8.93 -40.99
C MET A 399 -6.48 -7.94 -41.77
N ARG A 400 -6.33 -6.73 -41.26
CA ARG A 400 -5.52 -5.70 -41.84
C ARG A 400 -4.77 -4.89 -40.80
N GLN A 401 -3.48 -4.75 -40.99
CA GLN A 401 -2.66 -3.84 -40.21
C GLN A 401 -3.10 -2.39 -40.42
N ILE A 402 -3.34 -1.63 -39.32
CA ILE A 402 -3.68 -0.20 -39.35
C ILE A 402 -2.47 0.65 -38.95
N SER A 403 -1.64 0.17 -38.06
CA SER A 403 -0.40 0.81 -37.59
C SER A 403 0.66 -0.25 -37.29
N ASP A 404 1.86 0.15 -36.92
CA ASP A 404 2.93 -0.78 -36.51
C ASP A 404 2.57 -1.60 -35.27
N TYR A 405 1.55 -1.17 -34.50
CA TYR A 405 1.15 -1.77 -33.22
C TYR A 405 -0.32 -2.16 -33.14
N GLU A 406 -1.10 -1.99 -34.18
CA GLU A 406 -2.54 -2.27 -34.20
C GLU A 406 -2.99 -3.02 -35.46
N MET A 407 -3.78 -4.05 -35.21
CA MET A 407 -4.45 -4.85 -36.23
C MET A 407 -5.96 -4.65 -36.18
N ARG A 408 -6.59 -4.52 -37.34
CA ARG A 408 -8.05 -4.53 -37.49
C ARG A 408 -8.51 -5.85 -38.06
N LEU A 409 -9.35 -6.55 -37.27
CA LEU A 409 -10.11 -7.70 -37.73
C LEU A 409 -11.55 -7.28 -38.01
N ARG A 410 -12.07 -7.60 -39.19
CA ARG A 410 -13.47 -7.40 -39.58
C ARG A 410 -14.10 -8.73 -39.91
N VAL A 411 -15.31 -8.92 -39.41
CA VAL A 411 -16.18 -10.04 -39.74
C VAL A 411 -17.49 -9.46 -40.22
N ASP A 412 -17.75 -9.58 -41.53
CA ASP A 412 -18.93 -9.05 -42.21
C ASP A 412 -19.87 -10.19 -42.57
N ASP A 413 -21.14 -10.11 -42.16
CA ASP A 413 -22.20 -11.07 -42.54
C ASP A 413 -23.13 -10.46 -43.61
N SER A 414 -23.94 -11.35 -44.22
CA SER A 414 -24.99 -11.01 -45.17
C SER A 414 -26.39 -11.09 -44.57
N GLY A 415 -26.50 -10.95 -43.24
CA GLY A 415 -27.74 -11.03 -42.51
C GLY A 415 -28.58 -9.75 -42.55
N PRO A 416 -29.60 -9.63 -41.70
CA PRO A 416 -30.48 -8.47 -41.63
C PRO A 416 -29.85 -7.21 -41.04
N GLY A 417 -28.63 -7.30 -40.54
CA GLY A 417 -27.96 -6.21 -39.83
C GLY A 417 -28.45 -6.02 -38.37
N ILE A 418 -27.83 -5.06 -37.65
CA ILE A 418 -28.22 -4.69 -36.29
C ILE A 418 -28.63 -3.23 -36.27
N PRO A 419 -29.87 -2.92 -35.81
CA PRO A 419 -30.36 -1.55 -35.63
C PRO A 419 -29.40 -0.71 -34.79
N VAL A 420 -29.32 0.60 -35.08
CA VAL A 420 -28.37 1.50 -34.42
C VAL A 420 -28.56 1.53 -32.91
N GLU A 421 -29.82 1.49 -32.44
CA GLU A 421 -30.22 1.48 -31.03
C GLU A 421 -29.80 0.23 -30.27
N ASP A 422 -29.50 -0.86 -30.96
CA ASP A 422 -29.13 -2.14 -30.37
C ASP A 422 -27.62 -2.44 -30.46
N ARG A 423 -26.84 -1.64 -31.22
CA ARG A 423 -25.42 -1.89 -31.48
C ARG A 423 -24.53 -1.90 -30.24
N GLU A 424 -24.89 -1.14 -29.22
CA GLU A 424 -24.21 -1.17 -27.91
C GLU A 424 -24.71 -2.30 -27.02
N LYS A 425 -26.03 -2.58 -27.07
CA LYS A 425 -26.69 -3.56 -26.22
C LYS A 425 -26.37 -5.01 -26.60
N VAL A 426 -26.05 -5.30 -27.86
CA VAL A 426 -25.72 -6.67 -28.30
C VAL A 426 -24.49 -7.26 -27.58
N PHE A 427 -23.71 -6.44 -26.91
CA PHE A 427 -22.59 -6.84 -26.06
C PHE A 427 -22.99 -7.04 -24.57
N GLU A 428 -24.22 -6.69 -24.20
CA GLU A 428 -24.70 -6.99 -22.86
C GLU A 428 -24.99 -8.48 -22.71
N ARG A 429 -24.76 -9.01 -21.52
CA ARG A 429 -24.99 -10.44 -21.23
C ARG A 429 -26.46 -10.75 -21.37
N PHE A 430 -26.79 -11.87 -22.06
CA PHE A 430 -28.15 -12.36 -22.31
C PHE A 430 -29.02 -11.44 -23.19
N TYR A 431 -28.46 -10.39 -23.76
CA TYR A 431 -29.20 -9.52 -24.64
C TYR A 431 -29.52 -10.22 -25.96
N ARG A 432 -30.80 -10.15 -26.36
CA ARG A 432 -31.30 -10.67 -27.63
C ARG A 432 -32.34 -9.72 -28.20
N SER A 433 -32.13 -9.27 -29.44
CA SER A 433 -33.16 -8.45 -30.13
C SER A 433 -34.47 -9.21 -30.28
N ALA A 434 -35.56 -8.51 -30.61
CA ALA A 434 -36.87 -9.14 -30.79
C ALA A 434 -36.84 -10.26 -31.84
N GLU A 435 -36.07 -10.03 -32.93
CA GLU A 435 -35.92 -10.99 -34.03
C GLU A 435 -35.03 -12.19 -33.61
N ALA A 436 -34.02 -11.95 -32.79
CA ALA A 436 -33.10 -12.98 -32.31
C ALA A 436 -33.76 -13.97 -31.34
N ARG A 437 -34.88 -13.64 -30.71
CA ARG A 437 -35.58 -14.51 -29.73
C ARG A 437 -36.14 -15.79 -30.35
N SER A 438 -36.46 -15.78 -31.64
CA SER A 438 -36.95 -16.94 -32.37
C SER A 438 -35.86 -17.92 -32.82
N MET A 439 -34.57 -17.54 -32.70
CA MET A 439 -33.44 -18.38 -33.12
C MET A 439 -32.67 -18.94 -31.91
N PRO A 440 -32.11 -20.14 -31.95
CA PRO A 440 -31.36 -20.71 -30.83
C PRO A 440 -30.14 -19.86 -30.46
N GLY A 441 -29.82 -19.74 -29.16
CA GLY A 441 -28.59 -19.08 -28.68
C GLY A 441 -28.76 -18.38 -27.34
N SER A 442 -27.68 -18.36 -26.56
CA SER A 442 -27.62 -17.90 -25.19
C SER A 442 -27.61 -16.37 -24.98
N GLY A 443 -27.28 -15.58 -26.01
CA GLY A 443 -27.03 -14.14 -25.86
C GLY A 443 -25.72 -13.81 -25.09
N LEU A 444 -24.85 -14.81 -24.89
CA LEU A 444 -23.57 -14.63 -24.18
C LEU A 444 -22.39 -14.46 -25.16
N GLY A 445 -22.48 -14.99 -26.37
CA GLY A 445 -21.35 -15.06 -27.31
C GLY A 445 -20.68 -13.71 -27.57
N LEU A 446 -21.46 -12.64 -27.88
CA LEU A 446 -20.89 -11.30 -28.12
C LEU A 446 -20.42 -10.61 -26.84
N ALA A 447 -21.01 -10.88 -25.69
CA ALA A 447 -20.54 -10.40 -24.40
C ALA A 447 -19.15 -11.00 -24.06
N ILE A 448 -18.97 -12.30 -24.33
CA ILE A 448 -17.67 -12.98 -24.21
C ILE A 448 -16.64 -12.35 -25.15
N VAL A 449 -17.02 -12.13 -26.42
CA VAL A 449 -16.10 -11.47 -27.36
C VAL A 449 -15.63 -10.13 -26.84
N LYS A 450 -16.56 -9.27 -26.42
CA LYS A 450 -16.21 -7.94 -25.88
C LYS A 450 -15.28 -8.06 -24.69
N GLN A 451 -15.58 -8.91 -23.74
CA GLN A 451 -14.76 -9.11 -22.53
C GLN A 451 -13.34 -9.59 -22.88
N VAL A 452 -13.22 -10.57 -23.78
CA VAL A 452 -11.92 -11.07 -24.22
C VAL A 452 -11.12 -9.98 -24.94
N ILE A 453 -11.74 -9.25 -25.87
CA ILE A 453 -11.05 -8.18 -26.61
C ILE A 453 -10.61 -7.05 -25.68
N GLU A 454 -11.47 -6.59 -24.75
CA GLU A 454 -11.12 -5.56 -23.78
C GLU A 454 -10.01 -6.01 -22.84
N ARG A 455 -9.99 -7.29 -22.43
CA ARG A 455 -8.91 -7.88 -21.60
C ARG A 455 -7.56 -7.86 -22.31
N HIS A 456 -7.56 -7.96 -23.65
CA HIS A 456 -6.39 -7.88 -24.51
C HIS A 456 -6.13 -6.44 -25.03
N GLU A 457 -6.63 -5.43 -24.31
CA GLU A 457 -6.43 -4.00 -24.63
C GLU A 457 -6.96 -3.59 -26.00
N GLY A 458 -7.86 -4.41 -26.58
CA GLY A 458 -8.51 -4.16 -27.86
C GLY A 458 -9.85 -3.45 -27.71
N THR A 459 -10.46 -3.15 -28.86
CA THR A 459 -11.82 -2.57 -28.93
C THR A 459 -12.66 -3.33 -29.94
N ILE A 460 -13.97 -3.41 -29.69
CA ILE A 460 -14.94 -3.99 -30.64
C ILE A 460 -16.06 -3.01 -30.90
N THR A 461 -16.47 -2.91 -32.17
CA THR A 461 -17.61 -2.06 -32.59
C THR A 461 -18.46 -2.78 -33.61
N VAL A 462 -19.75 -2.39 -33.67
CA VAL A 462 -20.72 -2.89 -34.63
C VAL A 462 -20.97 -1.82 -35.71
N ARG A 463 -20.92 -2.22 -36.98
CA ARG A 463 -21.27 -1.37 -38.11
C ARG A 463 -22.14 -2.15 -39.09
N GLU A 464 -22.57 -1.51 -40.16
CA GLU A 464 -23.26 -2.13 -41.25
C GLU A 464 -22.23 -2.70 -42.25
N SER A 465 -22.47 -3.92 -42.77
CA SER A 465 -21.63 -4.54 -43.78
C SER A 465 -21.98 -3.98 -45.17
N ALA A 466 -21.12 -4.24 -46.16
CA ALA A 466 -21.37 -3.82 -47.53
C ALA A 466 -22.61 -4.45 -48.19
N ASP A 467 -23.06 -5.59 -47.66
CA ASP A 467 -24.24 -6.34 -48.11
C ASP A 467 -25.51 -5.99 -47.36
N GLY A 468 -25.48 -4.97 -46.48
CA GLY A 468 -26.59 -4.59 -45.63
C GLY A 468 -26.70 -5.40 -44.32
N GLY A 469 -25.81 -6.34 -44.10
CA GLY A 469 -25.72 -7.16 -42.87
C GLY A 469 -24.91 -6.47 -41.78
N THR A 470 -24.36 -7.27 -40.86
CA THR A 470 -23.57 -6.79 -39.72
C THR A 470 -22.08 -6.82 -40.02
N ARG A 471 -21.36 -5.76 -39.67
CA ARG A 471 -19.91 -5.72 -39.56
C ARG A 471 -19.50 -5.66 -38.10
N MET A 472 -18.81 -6.69 -37.62
CA MET A 472 -18.08 -6.66 -36.38
C MET A 472 -16.63 -6.21 -36.65
N GLU A 473 -16.23 -5.08 -36.11
CA GLU A 473 -14.89 -4.53 -36.24
C GLU A 473 -14.17 -4.58 -34.92
N VAL A 474 -13.06 -5.33 -34.90
CA VAL A 474 -12.20 -5.52 -33.70
C VAL A 474 -10.84 -4.90 -34.01
N ILE A 475 -10.30 -4.14 -33.05
CA ILE A 475 -8.94 -3.62 -33.10
C ILE A 475 -8.19 -4.22 -31.93
N VAL A 476 -7.03 -4.83 -32.18
CA VAL A 476 -6.17 -5.43 -31.15
C VAL A 476 -4.73 -4.93 -31.30
N PRO A 477 -3.99 -4.77 -30.18
CA PRO A 477 -2.58 -4.46 -30.19
C PRO A 477 -1.74 -5.67 -30.65
N GLY A 478 -0.48 -5.42 -31.03
CA GLY A 478 0.48 -6.45 -31.40
C GLY A 478 1.50 -5.92 -32.38
N HIS A 479 2.10 -6.82 -33.15
CA HIS A 479 3.06 -6.49 -34.23
C HIS A 479 2.94 -7.47 -35.38
N PRO A 480 3.39 -7.09 -36.59
CA PRO A 480 3.39 -7.98 -37.74
C PRO A 480 4.19 -9.25 -37.47
N GLY A 481 3.65 -10.39 -37.86
CA GLY A 481 4.35 -11.69 -37.88
C GLY A 481 5.06 -11.93 -39.20
N ASP A 482 5.94 -12.93 -39.20
CA ASP A 482 6.61 -13.42 -40.39
C ASP A 482 5.67 -14.36 -41.14
N GLY A 483 5.31 -14.03 -42.39
CA GLY A 483 4.46 -14.87 -43.22
C GLY A 483 3.83 -14.12 -44.40
N GLU A 484 3.24 -14.88 -45.31
CA GLU A 484 2.49 -14.33 -46.46
C GLU A 484 1.03 -14.08 -46.07
N VAL A 485 0.41 -13.07 -46.67
CA VAL A 485 -1.02 -12.79 -46.50
C VAL A 485 -1.79 -13.93 -47.18
N TYR A 486 -2.60 -14.65 -46.36
CA TYR A 486 -3.52 -15.67 -46.90
C TYR A 486 -4.77 -14.99 -47.46
N GLU A 487 -5.04 -15.17 -48.75
CA GLU A 487 -6.19 -14.56 -49.44
C GLU A 487 -6.94 -15.64 -50.24
N ASP A 488 -8.22 -15.81 -49.96
CA ASP A 488 -9.11 -16.65 -50.72
C ASP A 488 -9.70 -15.78 -51.90
N ALA A 489 -9.77 -16.32 -53.12
CA ALA A 489 -10.14 -15.55 -54.29
C ALA A 489 -11.53 -14.91 -54.17
N GLY A 490 -11.59 -13.59 -54.08
CA GLY A 490 -12.84 -12.81 -54.13
C GLY A 490 -13.12 -11.81 -53.01
N VAL A 491 -12.13 -11.50 -52.13
CA VAL A 491 -12.28 -10.38 -51.19
C VAL A 491 -11.87 -9.08 -51.85
N ASP A 492 -12.85 -8.28 -52.27
CA ASP A 492 -12.60 -6.96 -52.86
C ASP A 492 -12.00 -5.99 -51.84
N ALA A 493 -10.94 -5.31 -52.25
CA ALA A 493 -10.25 -4.29 -51.46
C ALA A 493 -11.06 -2.97 -51.44
N GLY A 494 -12.19 -2.96 -50.73
CA GLY A 494 -13.11 -1.83 -50.69
C GLY A 494 -12.72 -0.69 -49.74
N GLU A 495 -11.44 -0.35 -49.66
CA GLU A 495 -11.01 0.92 -49.03
C GLU A 495 -9.96 1.64 -49.88
N THR A 496 -10.32 2.84 -50.33
CA THR A 496 -9.42 3.69 -51.11
C THR A 496 -8.35 4.33 -50.20
N ALA A 497 -7.20 4.67 -50.78
CA ALA A 497 -6.10 5.36 -50.08
C ALA A 497 -6.53 6.70 -49.42
N SER A 498 -7.71 7.23 -49.82
CA SER A 498 -8.33 8.43 -49.27
C SER A 498 -8.93 8.22 -47.86
N GLU A 499 -9.59 7.08 -47.62
CA GLU A 499 -10.17 6.77 -46.31
C GLU A 499 -9.10 6.55 -45.26
N ARG A 500 -7.94 6.02 -45.62
CA ARG A 500 -6.76 5.88 -44.74
C ARG A 500 -6.23 7.22 -44.20
N LYS A 501 -6.22 8.27 -45.06
CA LYS A 501 -5.75 9.60 -44.64
C LYS A 501 -6.74 10.33 -43.75
N GLU A 502 -8.04 10.15 -43.94
CA GLU A 502 -9.07 10.77 -43.09
C GLU A 502 -9.15 10.16 -41.71
N GLU A 503 -9.02 8.85 -41.59
CA GLU A 503 -9.07 8.16 -40.29
C GLU A 503 -7.81 8.43 -39.42
N PHE A 504 -6.64 8.50 -40.06
CA PHE A 504 -5.39 8.92 -39.40
C PHE A 504 -5.47 10.38 -38.91
N ALA A 505 -6.04 11.28 -39.73
CA ALA A 505 -6.21 12.68 -39.37
C ALA A 505 -7.21 12.86 -38.20
N LYS A 506 -8.33 12.12 -38.14
CA LYS A 506 -9.33 12.17 -37.08
C LYS A 506 -8.77 11.65 -35.74
N ARG A 507 -7.96 10.60 -35.74
CA ARG A 507 -7.30 10.09 -34.50
C ARG A 507 -6.22 11.03 -33.97
N TRP A 508 -5.44 11.65 -34.86
CA TRP A 508 -4.37 12.58 -34.49
C TRP A 508 -4.90 13.87 -33.84
N PHE A 509 -6.07 14.33 -34.27
CA PHE A 509 -6.74 15.50 -33.70
C PHE A 509 -7.44 15.24 -32.35
N ASN A 510 -7.84 14.01 -32.03
CA ASN A 510 -8.53 13.67 -30.77
C ASN A 510 -7.58 13.27 -29.61
N GLN A 511 -6.28 13.20 -29.84
CA GLN A 511 -5.27 12.89 -28.81
C GLN A 511 -4.43 14.10 -28.38
N ARG A 512 -4.86 15.31 -28.75
CA ARG A 512 -4.28 16.57 -28.24
C ARG A 512 -5.33 17.37 -27.44
#